data_d17135731d5c1d0d2e6ab10b2fbee144
#
_entry.id   d17135731d5c1d0d2e6ab10b2fbee144
#
_cell.length_a   1.000
_cell.length_b   1.000
_cell.length_c   1.000
_cell.angle_alpha   90.00
_cell.angle_beta   90.00
_cell.angle_gamma   90.00
#
_symmetry.space_group_name_H-M   'P 1'
#
loop_
_entity.id
_entity.type
_entity.pdbx_description
1 polymer ?
#
loop_
_entity_poly.entity_id
_entity_poly.type
_entity_poly.pdbx_seq_one_letter_code
_entity_poly.pdbx_strand_id
1 'polypeptide(L)'
;MTTSSEQSSVSRAIDAYFAGERRDALVFTLLGAANLGAAATVLLAVPGQRLLALALAFIGVLEIVPGAWAVRRQAARHAEALTRHRSDPVAFRSEEVERLRRILDARRRLRIADAVFVLAFAVVVLLAPPGERLAWLAVPGQMALLPILNVIMERRTRRFLEALEGR
;
A
#
# COMPACT_ATOMS: atom_id res chain seq x y z
N MET A 1 -5.77 30.64 19.30
CA MET A 1 -4.72 30.05 20.18
C MET A 1 -5.06 28.56 20.34
N THR A 2 -4.30 27.67 19.70
CA THR A 2 -4.41 26.22 19.91
C THR A 2 -3.90 25.88 21.29
N THR A 3 -4.66 25.10 22.06
CA THR A 3 -4.25 24.69 23.41
C THR A 3 -3.10 23.69 23.33
N SER A 4 -2.22 23.66 24.33
CA SER A 4 -1.10 22.70 24.41
C SER A 4 -1.57 21.24 24.29
N SER A 5 -2.76 20.93 24.75
CA SER A 5 -3.39 19.59 24.62
C SER A 5 -3.74 19.25 23.16
N GLU A 6 -4.21 20.21 22.39
CA GLU A 6 -4.55 20.01 20.98
C GLU A 6 -3.28 19.74 20.12
N GLN A 7 -2.21 20.50 20.36
CA GLN A 7 -0.94 20.26 19.69
C GLN A 7 -0.35 18.88 20.00
N SER A 8 -0.48 18.41 21.26
CA SER A 8 -0.03 17.07 21.64
C SER A 8 -0.86 15.95 21.01
N SER A 9 -2.16 16.17 20.78
CA SER A 9 -3.04 15.19 20.13
C SER A 9 -2.71 15.05 18.65
N VAL A 10 -2.49 16.15 17.94
CA VAL A 10 -2.11 16.16 16.52
C VAL A 10 -0.73 15.53 16.32
N SER A 11 0.26 15.83 17.18
CA SER A 11 1.58 15.20 17.10
C SER A 11 1.48 13.67 17.23
N ARG A 12 0.68 13.16 18.15
CA ARG A 12 0.44 11.70 18.31
C ARG A 12 -0.25 11.11 17.07
N ALA A 13 -1.17 11.84 16.45
CA ALA A 13 -1.83 11.41 15.22
C ALA A 13 -0.85 11.33 14.04
N ILE A 14 0.09 12.28 13.93
CA ILE A 14 1.20 12.25 12.96
C ILE A 14 2.04 10.99 13.17
N ASP A 15 2.49 10.73 14.40
CA ASP A 15 3.30 9.56 14.72
C ASP A 15 2.60 8.25 14.37
N ALA A 16 1.33 8.11 14.77
CA ALA A 16 0.53 6.93 14.49
C ALA A 16 0.30 6.71 12.98
N TYR A 17 0.06 7.79 12.23
CA TYR A 17 -0.12 7.74 10.79
C TYR A 17 1.16 7.25 10.09
N PHE A 18 2.30 7.86 10.39
CA PHE A 18 3.57 7.50 9.77
C PHE A 18 4.08 6.10 10.20
N ALA A 19 3.88 5.70 11.46
CA ALA A 19 4.18 4.33 11.89
C ALA A 19 3.37 3.30 11.10
N GLY A 20 2.11 3.59 10.83
CA GLY A 20 1.27 2.74 10.00
C GLY A 20 1.71 2.72 8.53
N GLU A 21 2.06 3.86 7.91
CA GLU A 21 2.61 3.90 6.55
C GLU A 21 3.89 3.05 6.43
N ARG A 22 4.79 3.12 7.42
CA ARG A 22 6.00 2.30 7.46
C ARG A 22 5.69 0.82 7.48
N ARG A 23 4.74 0.41 8.32
CA ARG A 23 4.33 -1.00 8.40
C ARG A 23 3.78 -1.49 7.06
N ASP A 24 2.92 -0.70 6.40
CA ASP A 24 2.38 -1.09 5.10
C ASP A 24 3.46 -1.19 4.04
N ALA A 25 4.38 -0.23 3.99
CA ALA A 25 5.50 -0.25 3.06
C ALA A 25 6.39 -1.49 3.26
N LEU A 26 6.62 -1.91 4.52
CA LEU A 26 7.33 -3.15 4.83
C LEU A 26 6.53 -4.38 4.38
N VAL A 27 5.21 -4.41 4.60
CA VAL A 27 4.35 -5.52 4.13
C VAL A 27 4.44 -5.65 2.61
N PHE A 28 4.31 -4.55 1.86
CA PHE A 28 4.47 -4.56 0.41
C PHE A 28 5.85 -5.06 -0.02
N THR A 29 6.91 -4.59 0.63
CA THR A 29 8.29 -5.04 0.32
C THR A 29 8.45 -6.53 0.56
N LEU A 30 7.91 -7.08 1.66
CA LEU A 30 8.00 -8.50 2.00
C LEU A 30 7.16 -9.36 1.04
N LEU A 31 5.95 -8.92 0.67
CA LEU A 31 5.11 -9.61 -0.31
C LEU A 31 5.82 -9.65 -1.67
N GLY A 32 6.39 -8.53 -2.10
CA GLY A 32 7.14 -8.48 -3.35
C GLY A 32 8.37 -9.40 -3.35
N ALA A 33 9.10 -9.46 -2.23
CA ALA A 33 10.23 -10.39 -2.07
C ALA A 33 9.78 -11.86 -2.10
N ALA A 34 8.66 -12.19 -1.44
CA ALA A 34 8.09 -13.54 -1.48
C ALA A 34 7.67 -13.93 -2.90
N ASN A 35 7.10 -13.00 -3.68
CA ASN A 35 6.75 -13.24 -5.07
C ASN A 35 7.97 -13.49 -5.97
N LEU A 36 9.04 -12.73 -5.78
CA LEU A 36 10.27 -12.96 -6.52
C LEU A 36 10.88 -14.33 -6.17
N GLY A 37 10.84 -14.72 -4.89
CA GLY A 37 11.25 -16.05 -4.45
C GLY A 37 10.41 -17.17 -5.08
N ALA A 38 9.06 -16.99 -5.07
CA ALA A 38 8.16 -17.94 -5.72
C ALA A 38 8.39 -18.02 -7.24
N ALA A 39 8.61 -16.89 -7.91
CA ALA A 39 8.94 -16.84 -9.33
C ALA A 39 10.21 -17.61 -9.65
N ALA A 40 11.27 -17.43 -8.86
CA ALA A 40 12.52 -18.17 -9.02
C ALA A 40 12.31 -19.67 -8.81
N THR A 41 11.55 -20.07 -7.78
CA THR A 41 11.24 -21.48 -7.52
C THR A 41 10.47 -22.10 -8.67
N VAL A 42 9.43 -21.42 -9.18
CA VAL A 42 8.64 -21.92 -10.32
C VAL A 42 9.53 -22.05 -11.57
N LEU A 43 10.37 -21.06 -11.83
CA LEU A 43 11.27 -21.07 -13.01
C LEU A 43 12.26 -22.24 -12.98
N LEU A 44 12.78 -22.57 -11.80
CA LEU A 44 13.80 -23.59 -11.63
C LEU A 44 13.25 -25.01 -11.44
N ALA A 45 12.11 -25.13 -10.75
CA ALA A 45 11.60 -26.44 -10.33
C ALA A 45 10.42 -26.96 -11.14
N VAL A 46 9.74 -26.10 -11.94
CA VAL A 46 8.53 -26.48 -12.68
C VAL A 46 8.69 -26.21 -14.18
N PRO A 47 9.18 -27.21 -14.97
CA PRO A 47 9.33 -27.05 -16.41
C PRO A 47 8.01 -26.67 -17.08
N GLY A 48 8.07 -25.74 -18.03
CA GLY A 48 6.88 -25.31 -18.80
C GLY A 48 6.09 -24.15 -18.21
N GLN A 49 6.29 -23.78 -16.93
CA GLN A 49 5.52 -22.72 -16.26
C GLN A 49 6.20 -21.33 -16.30
N ARG A 50 6.90 -21.01 -17.37
CA ARG A 50 7.62 -19.74 -17.52
C ARG A 50 6.72 -18.51 -17.41
N LEU A 51 5.49 -18.58 -17.95
CA LEU A 51 4.54 -17.47 -17.90
C LEU A 51 4.09 -17.17 -16.46
N LEU A 52 3.85 -18.21 -15.65
CA LEU A 52 3.54 -18.05 -14.24
C LEU A 52 4.72 -17.41 -13.48
N ALA A 53 5.96 -17.90 -13.72
CA ALA A 53 7.15 -17.30 -13.12
C ALA A 53 7.30 -15.82 -13.48
N LEU A 54 7.09 -15.45 -14.75
CA LEU A 54 7.11 -14.06 -15.20
C LEU A 54 6.02 -13.21 -14.55
N ALA A 55 4.79 -13.73 -14.43
CA ALA A 55 3.69 -13.04 -13.75
C ALA A 55 4.02 -12.77 -12.29
N LEU A 56 4.51 -13.76 -11.55
CA LEU A 56 4.93 -13.62 -10.16
C LEU A 56 6.10 -12.63 -10.01
N ALA A 57 7.10 -12.70 -10.90
CA ALA A 57 8.23 -11.78 -10.90
C ALA A 57 7.76 -10.34 -11.16
N PHE A 58 6.88 -10.11 -12.11
CA PHE A 58 6.32 -8.80 -12.42
C PHE A 58 5.55 -8.22 -11.23
N ILE A 59 4.69 -9.01 -10.60
CA ILE A 59 3.96 -8.58 -9.38
C ILE A 59 4.95 -8.27 -8.27
N GLY A 60 5.95 -9.12 -8.05
CA GLY A 60 6.97 -8.92 -7.02
C GLY A 60 7.72 -7.60 -7.20
N VAL A 61 8.09 -7.23 -8.43
CA VAL A 61 8.72 -5.94 -8.73
C VAL A 61 7.77 -4.77 -8.48
N LEU A 62 6.49 -4.89 -8.89
CA LEU A 62 5.48 -3.86 -8.66
C LEU A 62 5.20 -3.61 -7.16
N GLU A 63 5.44 -4.57 -6.30
CA GLU A 63 5.26 -4.46 -4.85
C GLU A 63 6.54 -3.97 -4.16
N ILE A 64 7.70 -4.56 -4.48
CA ILE A 64 8.95 -4.27 -3.76
C ILE A 64 9.48 -2.86 -4.07
N VAL A 65 9.37 -2.39 -5.31
CA VAL A 65 9.91 -1.08 -5.70
C VAL A 65 9.23 0.07 -4.96
N PRO A 66 7.88 0.22 -5.00
CA PRO A 66 7.22 1.29 -4.27
C PRO A 66 7.31 1.09 -2.75
N GLY A 67 7.28 -0.15 -2.24
CA GLY A 67 7.44 -0.45 -0.84
C GLY A 67 8.81 -0.01 -0.30
N ALA A 68 9.89 -0.43 -0.93
CA ALA A 68 11.26 -0.05 -0.54
C ALA A 68 11.50 1.46 -0.66
N TRP A 69 10.97 2.08 -1.71
CA TRP A 69 11.06 3.53 -1.88
C TRP A 69 10.30 4.29 -0.77
N ALA A 70 9.10 3.82 -0.41
CA ALA A 70 8.33 4.39 0.69
C ALA A 70 9.08 4.27 2.02
N VAL A 71 9.63 3.09 2.35
CA VAL A 71 10.42 2.88 3.58
C VAL A 71 11.59 3.87 3.67
N ARG A 72 12.32 4.07 2.57
CA ARG A 72 13.49 4.98 2.55
C ARG A 72 13.11 6.44 2.80
N ARG A 73 11.99 6.90 2.25
CA ARG A 73 11.56 8.30 2.35
C ARG A 73 10.78 8.63 3.62
N GLN A 74 10.29 7.64 4.32
CA GLN A 74 9.34 7.83 5.39
C GLN A 74 9.91 8.58 6.59
N ALA A 75 11.15 8.26 7.02
CA ALA A 75 11.77 8.92 8.16
C ALA A 75 11.92 10.43 7.91
N ALA A 76 12.34 10.81 6.71
CA ALA A 76 12.48 12.22 6.32
C ALA A 76 11.11 12.92 6.28
N ARG A 77 10.09 12.30 5.69
CA ARG A 77 8.73 12.84 5.63
C ARG A 77 8.09 12.99 7.01
N HIS A 78 8.32 12.04 7.90
CA HIS A 78 7.84 12.10 9.28
C HIS A 78 8.48 13.27 10.04
N ALA A 79 9.81 13.40 9.97
CA ALA A 79 10.54 14.50 10.59
C ALA A 79 10.11 15.87 10.04
N GLU A 80 9.93 15.97 8.72
CA GLU A 80 9.42 17.18 8.07
C GLU A 80 8.01 17.54 8.54
N ALA A 81 7.09 16.57 8.60
CA ALA A 81 5.72 16.79 9.07
C ALA A 81 5.68 17.32 10.51
N LEU A 82 6.48 16.74 11.41
CA LEU A 82 6.60 17.23 12.80
C LEU A 82 7.19 18.64 12.87
N THR A 83 8.22 18.93 12.08
CA THR A 83 8.83 20.25 12.02
C THR A 83 7.86 21.30 11.53
N ARG A 84 7.16 21.04 10.43
CA ARG A 84 6.15 21.94 9.85
C ARG A 84 4.96 22.15 10.81
N HIS A 85 4.51 21.09 11.49
CA HIS A 85 3.45 21.20 12.48
C HIS A 85 3.85 22.09 13.67
N ARG A 86 5.14 22.09 14.08
CA ARG A 86 5.65 22.94 15.17
C ARG A 86 5.85 24.38 14.73
N SER A 87 6.32 24.62 13.50
CA SER A 87 6.63 25.96 12.98
C SER A 87 5.38 26.73 12.57
N ASP A 88 4.45 26.09 11.87
CA ASP A 88 3.18 26.69 11.43
C ASP A 88 2.05 25.63 11.43
N PRO A 89 1.39 25.43 12.58
CA PRO A 89 0.34 24.42 12.70
C PRO A 89 -0.89 24.71 11.84
N VAL A 90 -1.16 25.96 11.49
CA VAL A 90 -2.34 26.33 10.68
C VAL A 90 -2.10 25.99 9.21
N ALA A 91 -0.96 26.44 8.65
CA ALA A 91 -0.59 26.12 7.27
C ALA A 91 -0.40 24.61 7.09
N PHE A 92 0.29 23.93 8.04
CA PHE A 92 0.45 22.48 8.02
C PHE A 92 -0.91 21.76 7.93
N ARG A 93 -1.87 22.15 8.80
CA ARG A 93 -3.20 21.52 8.84
C ARG A 93 -3.93 21.67 7.50
N SER A 94 -3.96 22.87 6.93
CA SER A 94 -4.67 23.13 5.67
C SER A 94 -4.09 22.35 4.49
N GLU A 95 -2.76 22.36 4.33
CA GLU A 95 -2.06 21.66 3.25
C GLU A 95 -2.18 20.15 3.40
N GLU A 96 -2.05 19.63 4.62
CA GLU A 96 -2.11 18.19 4.90
C GLU A 96 -3.52 17.63 4.71
N VAL A 97 -4.56 18.36 5.11
CA VAL A 97 -5.96 18.01 4.84
C VAL A 97 -6.20 17.89 3.34
N GLU A 98 -5.75 18.86 2.55
CA GLU A 98 -5.90 18.80 1.09
C GLU A 98 -5.11 17.62 0.47
N ARG A 99 -3.88 17.37 0.96
CA ARG A 99 -3.08 16.22 0.54
C ARG A 99 -3.78 14.89 0.84
N LEU A 100 -4.32 14.72 2.05
CA LEU A 100 -5.00 13.51 2.47
C LEU A 100 -6.28 13.26 1.66
N ARG A 101 -7.05 14.31 1.36
CA ARG A 101 -8.23 14.21 0.49
C ARG A 101 -7.84 13.72 -0.91
N ARG A 102 -6.80 14.28 -1.51
CA ARG A 102 -6.28 13.81 -2.82
C ARG A 102 -5.85 12.34 -2.76
N ILE A 103 -5.21 11.90 -1.67
CA ILE A 103 -4.84 10.49 -1.48
C ILE A 103 -6.09 9.61 -1.40
N LEU A 104 -7.13 10.00 -0.68
CA LEU A 104 -8.37 9.24 -0.57
C LEU A 104 -9.08 9.10 -1.93
N ASP A 105 -9.11 10.15 -2.73
CA ASP A 105 -9.67 10.12 -4.08
C ASP A 105 -8.86 9.23 -5.03
N ALA A 106 -7.53 9.29 -4.95
CA ALA A 106 -6.66 8.39 -5.71
C ALA A 106 -6.88 6.92 -5.31
N ARG A 107 -7.01 6.61 -4.02
CA ARG A 107 -7.30 5.25 -3.52
C ARG A 107 -8.64 4.72 -3.97
N ARG A 108 -9.66 5.58 -4.06
CA ARG A 108 -10.96 5.19 -4.59
C ARG A 108 -10.85 4.71 -6.05
N ARG A 109 -10.04 5.40 -6.86
CA ARG A 109 -9.77 4.98 -8.26
C ARG A 109 -8.95 3.69 -8.32
N LEU A 110 -7.95 3.54 -7.44
CA LEU A 110 -7.14 2.32 -7.37
C LEU A 110 -7.99 1.08 -7.02
N ARG A 111 -9.00 1.18 -6.16
CA ARG A 111 -9.90 0.06 -5.85
C ARG A 111 -10.63 -0.47 -7.08
N ILE A 112 -11.02 0.40 -8.00
CA ILE A 112 -11.65 -0.01 -9.27
C ILE A 112 -10.62 -0.76 -10.12
N ALA A 113 -9.39 -0.24 -10.22
CA ALA A 113 -8.31 -0.91 -10.93
C ALA A 113 -7.99 -2.28 -10.31
N ASP A 114 -7.89 -2.39 -8.99
CA ASP A 114 -7.66 -3.65 -8.27
C ASP A 114 -8.76 -4.68 -8.59
N ALA A 115 -10.04 -4.25 -8.58
CA ALA A 115 -11.16 -5.13 -8.91
C ALA A 115 -11.09 -5.62 -10.37
N VAL A 116 -10.74 -4.74 -11.30
CA VAL A 116 -10.55 -5.11 -12.72
C VAL A 116 -9.39 -6.09 -12.88
N PHE A 117 -8.27 -5.87 -12.16
CA PHE A 117 -7.13 -6.79 -12.17
C PHE A 117 -7.49 -8.17 -11.62
N VAL A 118 -8.17 -8.24 -10.47
CA VAL A 118 -8.63 -9.51 -9.89
C VAL A 118 -9.53 -10.26 -10.87
N LEU A 119 -10.47 -9.56 -11.52
CA LEU A 119 -11.38 -10.16 -12.50
C LEU A 119 -10.61 -10.66 -13.74
N ALA A 120 -9.69 -9.86 -14.28
CA ALA A 120 -8.88 -10.25 -15.43
C ALA A 120 -8.04 -11.50 -15.13
N PHE A 121 -7.40 -11.57 -13.97
CA PHE A 121 -6.66 -12.76 -13.56
C PHE A 121 -7.56 -13.97 -13.31
N ALA A 122 -8.77 -13.78 -12.77
CA ALA A 122 -9.75 -14.87 -12.65
C ALA A 122 -10.11 -15.47 -14.01
N VAL A 123 -10.27 -14.63 -15.03
CA VAL A 123 -10.49 -15.11 -16.41
C VAL A 123 -9.26 -15.88 -16.92
N VAL A 124 -8.04 -15.41 -16.67
CA VAL A 124 -6.82 -16.15 -17.04
C VAL A 124 -6.78 -17.54 -16.40
N VAL A 125 -7.16 -17.66 -15.12
CA VAL A 125 -7.24 -18.96 -14.42
C VAL A 125 -8.26 -19.89 -15.08
N LEU A 126 -9.42 -19.35 -15.48
CA LEU A 126 -10.47 -20.14 -16.14
C LEU A 126 -10.02 -20.67 -17.51
N LEU A 127 -9.23 -19.87 -18.23
CA LEU A 127 -8.69 -20.23 -19.55
C LEU A 127 -7.43 -21.09 -19.48
N ALA A 128 -6.79 -21.19 -18.32
CA ALA A 128 -5.59 -22.00 -18.14
C ALA A 128 -5.88 -23.50 -18.29
N PRO A 129 -4.91 -24.30 -18.78
CA PRO A 129 -5.04 -25.76 -18.86
C PRO A 129 -5.41 -26.35 -17.48
N PRO A 130 -6.24 -27.39 -17.42
CA PRO A 130 -6.73 -27.96 -16.15
C PRO A 130 -5.62 -28.32 -15.16
N GLY A 131 -4.49 -28.83 -15.64
CA GLY A 131 -3.33 -29.20 -14.80
C GLY A 131 -2.56 -28.01 -14.23
N GLU A 132 -2.76 -26.80 -14.74
CA GLU A 132 -2.07 -25.60 -14.32
C GLU A 132 -2.93 -24.64 -13.47
N ARG A 133 -4.25 -24.85 -13.45
CA ARG A 133 -5.21 -23.94 -12.79
C ARG A 133 -4.88 -23.64 -11.34
N LEU A 134 -4.47 -24.68 -10.59
CA LEU A 134 -4.09 -24.51 -9.17
C LEU A 134 -2.87 -23.60 -9.00
N ALA A 135 -1.88 -23.71 -9.88
CA ALA A 135 -0.72 -22.81 -9.85
C ALA A 135 -1.10 -21.38 -10.18
N TRP A 136 -1.96 -21.17 -11.19
CA TRP A 136 -2.47 -19.86 -11.57
C TRP A 136 -3.37 -19.21 -10.51
N LEU A 137 -4.04 -20.00 -9.64
CA LEU A 137 -4.83 -19.46 -8.52
C LEU A 137 -4.00 -18.69 -7.49
N ALA A 138 -2.71 -18.94 -7.38
CA ALA A 138 -1.84 -18.20 -6.48
C ALA A 138 -1.82 -16.68 -6.80
N VAL A 139 -1.92 -16.31 -8.07
CA VAL A 139 -1.88 -14.93 -8.53
C VAL A 139 -3.12 -14.12 -8.09
N PRO A 140 -4.38 -14.52 -8.44
CA PRO A 140 -5.56 -13.79 -7.99
C PRO A 140 -5.77 -13.89 -6.47
N GLY A 141 -5.36 -15.00 -5.83
CA GLY A 141 -5.40 -15.13 -4.38
C GLY A 141 -4.57 -14.07 -3.67
N GLN A 142 -3.39 -13.79 -4.19
CA GLN A 142 -2.53 -12.74 -3.68
C GLN A 142 -3.06 -11.34 -4.05
N MET A 143 -3.53 -11.15 -5.27
CA MET A 143 -4.13 -9.89 -5.69
C MET A 143 -5.35 -9.51 -4.85
N ALA A 144 -6.08 -10.48 -4.29
CA ALA A 144 -7.17 -10.25 -3.36
C ALA A 144 -6.73 -9.62 -2.02
N LEU A 145 -5.45 -9.69 -1.66
CA LEU A 145 -4.91 -9.01 -0.48
C LEU A 145 -4.81 -7.49 -0.70
N LEU A 146 -4.60 -7.02 -1.92
CA LEU A 146 -4.44 -5.60 -2.23
C LEU A 146 -5.68 -4.76 -1.85
N PRO A 147 -6.93 -5.14 -2.17
CA PRO A 147 -8.11 -4.43 -1.71
C PRO A 147 -8.22 -4.36 -0.19
N ILE A 148 -7.83 -5.43 0.53
CA ILE A 148 -7.84 -5.47 1.99
C ILE A 148 -6.84 -4.45 2.55
N LEU A 149 -5.61 -4.46 2.04
CA LEU A 149 -4.58 -3.50 2.42
C LEU A 149 -5.02 -2.06 2.12
N ASN A 150 -5.61 -1.82 0.95
CA ASN A 150 -6.13 -0.52 0.55
C ASN A 150 -7.22 -0.02 1.52
N VAL A 151 -8.12 -0.88 1.99
CA VAL A 151 -9.14 -0.52 2.99
C VAL A 151 -8.49 -0.15 4.34
N ILE A 152 -7.49 -0.91 4.79
CA ILE A 152 -6.76 -0.62 6.04
C ILE A 152 -6.07 0.74 5.96
N MET A 153 -5.36 0.98 4.86
CA MET A 153 -4.66 2.25 4.59
C MET A 153 -5.64 3.42 4.48
N GLU A 154 -6.80 3.23 3.84
CA GLU A 154 -7.84 4.26 3.73
C GLU A 154 -8.42 4.62 5.10
N ARG A 155 -8.77 3.62 5.93
CA ARG A 155 -9.27 3.86 7.30
C ARG A 155 -8.28 4.66 8.13
N ARG A 156 -6.99 4.39 8.03
CA ARG A 156 -5.96 5.15 8.73
C ARG A 156 -5.86 6.58 8.20
N THR A 157 -5.87 6.76 6.87
CA THR A 157 -5.85 8.08 6.26
C THR A 157 -7.06 8.92 6.69
N ARG A 158 -8.25 8.32 6.78
CA ARG A 158 -9.46 8.98 7.30
C ARG A 158 -9.33 9.38 8.76
N ARG A 159 -8.85 8.49 9.63
CA ARG A 159 -8.63 8.80 11.05
C ARG A 159 -7.64 9.96 11.25
N PHE A 160 -6.59 10.00 10.44
CA PHE A 160 -5.64 11.10 10.49
C PHE A 160 -6.27 12.41 9.99
N LEU A 161 -7.06 12.36 8.94
CA LEU A 161 -7.81 13.51 8.44
C LEU A 161 -8.79 14.04 9.51
N GLU A 162 -9.56 13.15 10.16
CA GLU A 162 -10.47 13.49 11.25
C GLU A 162 -9.74 14.16 12.43
N ALA A 163 -8.57 13.65 12.81
CA ALA A 163 -7.73 14.24 13.85
C ALA A 163 -7.23 15.65 13.48
N LEU A 164 -6.93 15.90 12.19
CA LEU A 164 -6.56 17.23 11.72
C LEU A 164 -7.74 18.19 11.65
N GLU A 165 -8.95 17.70 11.32
CA GLU A 165 -10.19 18.50 11.26
C GLU A 165 -10.78 18.77 12.64
N GLY A 166 -10.28 18.14 13.71
CA GLY A 166 -10.79 18.29 15.08
C GLY A 166 -12.12 17.57 15.33
N ARG A 167 -12.34 16.47 14.60
CA ARG A 167 -13.54 15.63 14.72
C ARG A 167 -13.28 14.37 15.51
#